data_45f5ad7cf71a8e596754bc49e81ac458
#
_entry.id   45f5ad7cf71a8e596754bc49e81ac458
#
_cell.length_a   1.000
_cell.length_b   1.000
_cell.length_c   1.000
_cell.angle_alpha   90.00
_cell.angle_beta   90.00
_cell.angle_gamma   90.00
#
_symmetry.space_group_name_H-M   'P 1'
#
loop_
_entity.id
_entity.type
_entity.pdbx_description
1 polymer ?
#
loop_
_entity_poly.entity_id
_entity_poly.type
_entity_poly.pdbx_seq_one_letter_code
_entity_poly.pdbx_strand_id
1 'polypeptide(L)'
;MILSVKXIIGNVIKICGVARTAQFLDDIKNLGYYMAFKGGLSFNLADVLIPPEKDDLVKEGYDEVEQILANYSMGFITFNERYNQIIDTWTHVNSKLSNILMKQLTNDNDGFNSVFMMMDSGARGSKEQ
;
A
#
# COMPACT_ATOMS: atom_id res chain seq x y z
N MET A 1 -14.22 0.66 6.64
CA MET A 1 -14.52 -0.46 7.57
C MET A 1 -13.69 -0.41 8.85
N ILE A 2 -12.38 -0.19 8.79
CA ILE A 2 -11.49 -0.12 9.98
C ILE A 2 -11.94 0.95 10.98
N LEU A 3 -12.35 2.12 10.50
CA LEU A 3 -12.81 3.22 11.36
C LEU A 3 -14.04 2.83 12.18
N SER A 4 -14.93 2.02 11.62
CA SER A 4 -16.14 1.58 12.32
C SER A 4 -15.80 0.57 13.43
N VAL A 5 -14.83 -0.32 13.23
CA VAL A 5 -14.39 -1.29 14.25
C VAL A 5 -13.71 -0.58 15.42
N LYS A 6 -12.86 0.38 15.16
CA LYS A 6 -12.26 1.21 16.23
C LYS A 6 -13.30 1.93 17.08
N UNK A 7 -14.13 2.17 16.56
CA UNK A 7 -15.08 2.82 17.11
C UNK A 7 -15.85 2.08 17.97
N ILE A 8 -16.21 1.02 17.54
CA ILE A 8 -16.93 0.02 18.34
C ILE A 8 -16.11 -0.38 19.57
N ILE A 9 -14.83 -0.70 19.37
CA ILE A 9 -13.95 -1.09 20.48
C ILE A 9 -13.89 0.02 21.54
N GLY A 10 -13.75 1.28 21.12
CA GLY A 10 -13.73 2.40 22.05
C GLY A 10 -15.02 2.53 22.87
N ASN A 11 -16.16 2.28 22.26
CA ASN A 11 -17.44 2.29 22.95
C ASN A 11 -17.60 1.10 23.91
N VAL A 12 -17.17 -0.09 23.45
CA VAL A 12 -17.25 -1.31 24.28
C VAL A 12 -16.42 -1.16 25.55
N ILE A 13 -15.19 -0.62 25.45
CA ILE A 13 -14.34 -0.44 26.63
C ILE A 13 -14.96 0.55 27.65
N LYS A 14 -15.60 1.60 27.15
CA LYS A 14 -16.25 2.60 28.01
C LYS A 14 -17.48 2.04 28.73
N ILE A 15 -18.26 1.20 28.06
CA ILE A 15 -19.55 0.72 28.59
C ILE A 15 -19.34 -0.58 29.39
N CYS A 16 -18.55 -1.50 28.91
CA CYS A 16 -18.45 -2.86 29.45
C CYS A 16 -17.21 -3.08 30.32
N GLY A 17 -16.27 -2.14 30.33
CA GLY A 17 -15.01 -2.26 31.07
C GLY A 17 -14.00 -3.16 30.39
N VAL A 18 -12.79 -3.19 30.94
CA VAL A 18 -11.61 -3.82 30.32
C VAL A 18 -11.77 -5.35 30.16
N ALA A 19 -12.22 -6.05 31.21
CA ALA A 19 -12.32 -7.51 31.21
C ALA A 19 -13.27 -8.02 30.13
N ARG A 20 -14.44 -7.38 30.00
CA ARG A 20 -15.44 -7.76 28.99
C ARG A 20 -14.98 -7.39 27.58
N THR A 21 -14.24 -6.28 27.45
CA THR A 21 -13.66 -5.87 26.18
C THR A 21 -12.60 -6.86 25.68
N ALA A 22 -11.77 -7.40 26.60
CA ALA A 22 -10.77 -8.41 26.22
C ALA A 22 -11.46 -9.64 25.63
N GLN A 23 -12.52 -10.12 26.26
CA GLN A 23 -13.30 -11.25 25.75
C GLN A 23 -13.89 -10.95 24.38
N PHE A 24 -14.48 -9.75 24.21
CA PHE A 24 -15.04 -9.30 22.95
C PHE A 24 -14.01 -9.27 21.83
N LEU A 25 -12.77 -8.82 22.13
CA LEU A 25 -11.67 -8.81 21.14
C LEU A 25 -11.25 -10.22 20.74
N ASP A 26 -11.21 -11.15 21.70
CA ASP A 26 -10.90 -12.56 21.40
C ASP A 26 -12.00 -13.17 20.52
N ASP A 27 -13.26 -12.86 20.80
CA ASP A 27 -14.38 -13.35 20.00
C ASP A 27 -14.31 -12.82 18.56
N ILE A 28 -14.01 -11.53 18.37
CA ILE A 28 -13.85 -10.92 17.04
C ILE A 28 -12.66 -11.56 16.29
N LYS A 29 -11.54 -11.75 16.99
CA LYS A 29 -10.34 -12.38 16.42
C LYS A 29 -10.68 -13.80 15.93
N ASN A 30 -11.31 -14.59 16.77
CA ASN A 30 -11.66 -15.98 16.45
C ASN A 30 -12.67 -16.03 15.30
N LEU A 31 -13.65 -15.13 15.28
CA LEU A 31 -14.61 -15.01 14.18
C LEU A 31 -13.87 -14.68 12.88
N GLY A 32 -12.92 -13.75 12.92
CA GLY A 32 -12.13 -13.38 11.75
C GLY A 32 -11.36 -14.56 11.16
N TYR A 33 -10.68 -15.31 12.02
CA TYR A 33 -9.94 -16.51 11.59
C TYR A 33 -10.88 -17.56 11.00
N TYR A 34 -12.00 -17.80 11.65
CA TYR A 34 -13.01 -18.77 11.20
C TYR A 34 -13.53 -18.37 9.80
N MET A 35 -13.87 -17.10 9.61
CA MET A 35 -14.42 -16.62 8.32
C MET A 35 -13.36 -16.68 7.23
N ALA A 36 -12.10 -16.35 7.53
CA ALA A 36 -11.01 -16.45 6.56
C ALA A 36 -10.79 -17.92 6.14
N PHE A 37 -10.82 -18.83 7.08
CA PHE A 37 -10.72 -20.27 6.80
C PHE A 37 -11.92 -20.74 5.94
N LYS A 38 -13.12 -20.37 6.33
CA LYS A 38 -14.35 -20.77 5.62
C LYS A 38 -14.40 -20.19 4.21
N GLY A 39 -13.90 -18.97 4.04
CA GLY A 39 -13.81 -18.31 2.73
C GLY A 39 -12.70 -18.87 1.84
N GLY A 40 -11.79 -19.69 2.38
CA GLY A 40 -10.67 -20.25 1.62
C GLY A 40 -9.66 -19.18 1.20
N LEU A 41 -9.50 -18.13 2.00
CA LEU A 41 -8.62 -17.00 1.64
C LEU A 41 -7.16 -17.46 1.70
N SER A 42 -6.47 -17.34 0.58
CA SER A 42 -5.05 -17.68 0.44
C SER A 42 -4.42 -16.76 -0.59
N PHE A 43 -3.11 -16.75 -0.66
CA PHE A 43 -2.39 -15.98 -1.69
C PHE A 43 -1.19 -16.77 -2.19
N ASN A 44 -0.75 -16.43 -3.39
CA ASN A 44 0.43 -17.03 -3.98
C ASN A 44 1.27 -15.94 -4.68
N LEU A 45 2.41 -16.33 -5.24
CA LEU A 45 3.29 -15.37 -5.92
C LEU A 45 2.65 -14.75 -7.16
N ALA A 46 1.72 -15.46 -7.81
CA ALA A 46 1.03 -14.92 -8.98
C ALA A 46 0.06 -13.78 -8.65
N ASP A 47 -0.36 -13.68 -7.38
CA ASP A 47 -1.23 -12.58 -6.93
C ASP A 47 -0.46 -11.26 -6.79
N VAL A 48 0.89 -11.32 -6.78
CA VAL A 48 1.75 -10.13 -6.70
C VAL A 48 2.01 -9.65 -8.14
N LEU A 49 1.21 -8.72 -8.61
CA LEU A 49 1.28 -8.22 -9.99
C LEU A 49 2.43 -7.23 -10.13
N ILE A 50 3.12 -7.30 -11.26
CA ILE A 50 4.13 -6.32 -11.66
C ILE A 50 3.60 -5.62 -12.91
N PRO A 51 3.33 -4.30 -12.86
CA PRO A 51 2.85 -3.62 -14.06
C PRO A 51 3.86 -3.69 -15.20
N PRO A 52 3.41 -3.96 -16.43
CA PRO A 52 4.34 -3.98 -17.58
C PRO A 52 5.01 -2.63 -17.83
N GLU A 53 4.37 -1.54 -17.43
CA GLU A 53 4.90 -0.18 -17.59
C GLU A 53 6.05 0.15 -16.61
N LYS A 54 6.32 -0.74 -15.65
CA LYS A 54 7.33 -0.50 -14.60
C LYS A 54 8.70 -0.15 -15.18
N ASP A 55 9.18 -0.96 -16.13
CA ASP A 55 10.54 -0.81 -16.64
C ASP A 55 10.69 0.49 -17.45
N ASP A 56 9.66 0.87 -18.20
CA ASP A 56 9.66 2.14 -18.95
C ASP A 56 9.66 3.34 -18.01
N LEU A 57 8.82 3.33 -16.97
CA LEU A 57 8.74 4.42 -15.99
C LEU A 57 10.05 4.56 -15.21
N VAL A 58 10.66 3.45 -14.83
CA VAL A 58 11.94 3.46 -14.11
C VAL A 58 13.04 4.01 -15.03
N LYS A 59 13.04 3.63 -16.31
CA LYS A 59 14.00 4.14 -17.28
C LYS A 59 13.85 5.65 -17.47
N GLU A 60 12.60 6.14 -17.65
CA GLU A 60 12.34 7.59 -17.70
C GLU A 60 12.92 8.32 -16.48
N GLY A 61 12.74 7.74 -15.30
CA GLY A 61 13.30 8.30 -14.07
C GLY A 61 14.82 8.38 -14.10
N TYR A 62 15.49 7.32 -14.55
CA TYR A 62 16.96 7.34 -14.68
C TYR A 62 17.43 8.36 -15.70
N ASP A 63 16.76 8.45 -16.84
CA ASP A 63 17.12 9.44 -17.89
C ASP A 63 17.00 10.87 -17.36
N GLU A 64 15.94 11.16 -16.59
CA GLU A 64 15.75 12.48 -15.96
C GLU A 64 16.84 12.75 -14.91
N VAL A 65 17.19 11.76 -14.09
CA VAL A 65 18.27 11.90 -13.10
C VAL A 65 19.61 12.18 -13.80
N GLU A 66 19.90 11.51 -14.93
CA GLU A 66 21.13 11.80 -15.71
C GLU A 66 21.18 13.26 -16.15
N GLN A 67 20.06 13.82 -16.63
CA GLN A 67 20.00 15.23 -17.03
C GLN A 67 20.25 16.15 -15.82
N ILE A 68 19.66 15.84 -14.65
CA ILE A 68 19.87 16.63 -13.43
C ILE A 68 21.35 16.61 -13.04
N LEU A 69 21.99 15.43 -13.10
CA LEU A 69 23.42 15.29 -12.79
C LEU A 69 24.30 16.07 -13.77
N ALA A 70 23.95 16.04 -15.07
CA ALA A 70 24.65 16.82 -16.08
C ALA A 70 24.54 18.33 -15.81
N ASN A 71 23.33 18.82 -15.48
CA ASN A 71 23.11 20.24 -15.13
C ASN A 71 23.93 20.66 -13.91
N TYR A 72 24.02 19.77 -12.91
CA TYR A 72 24.83 20.02 -11.73
C TYR A 72 26.32 20.09 -12.09
N SER A 73 26.81 19.16 -12.91
CA SER A 73 28.25 19.13 -13.27
C SER A 73 28.63 20.34 -14.12
N MET A 74 27.68 20.91 -14.89
CA MET A 74 27.88 22.13 -15.66
C MET A 74 27.75 23.41 -14.82
N GLY A 75 27.36 23.29 -13.55
CA GLY A 75 27.20 24.44 -12.66
C GLY A 75 25.89 25.19 -12.81
N PHE A 76 24.90 24.62 -13.52
CA PHE A 76 23.62 25.29 -13.75
C PHE A 76 22.71 25.23 -12.52
N ILE A 77 22.90 24.22 -11.65
CA ILE A 77 22.10 24.04 -10.44
C ILE A 77 23.03 23.79 -9.23
N THR A 78 22.53 24.13 -8.07
CA THR A 78 23.25 23.94 -6.80
C THR A 78 23.11 22.50 -6.30
N PHE A 79 23.91 22.13 -5.28
CA PHE A 79 23.81 20.82 -4.64
C PHE A 79 22.41 20.56 -4.09
N ASN A 80 21.80 21.56 -3.43
CA ASN A 80 20.46 21.41 -2.85
C ASN A 80 19.39 21.24 -3.95
N GLU A 81 19.49 21.97 -5.04
CA GLU A 81 18.58 21.83 -6.16
C GLU A 81 18.69 20.44 -6.80
N ARG A 82 19.92 19.96 -7.02
CA ARG A 82 20.15 18.60 -7.53
C ARG A 82 19.47 17.57 -6.62
N TYR A 83 19.72 17.66 -5.30
CA TYR A 83 19.17 16.73 -4.32
C TYR A 83 17.65 16.71 -4.37
N ASN A 84 17.03 17.89 -4.33
CA ASN A 84 15.57 18.00 -4.34
C ASN A 84 14.95 17.51 -5.65
N GLN A 85 15.57 17.85 -6.80
CA GLN A 85 15.06 17.42 -8.10
C GLN A 85 15.09 15.89 -8.23
N ILE A 86 16.17 15.23 -7.76
CA ILE A 86 16.24 13.76 -7.81
C ILE A 86 15.15 13.12 -6.94
N ILE A 87 14.93 13.67 -5.73
CA ILE A 87 13.85 13.18 -4.86
C ILE A 87 12.49 13.36 -5.53
N ASP A 88 12.25 14.52 -6.13
CA ASP A 88 11.00 14.82 -6.82
C ASP A 88 10.76 13.85 -7.99
N THR A 89 11.79 13.58 -8.80
CA THR A 89 11.72 12.61 -9.90
C THR A 89 11.26 11.24 -9.39
N TRP A 90 11.95 10.70 -8.37
CA TRP A 90 11.60 9.37 -7.86
C TRP A 90 10.25 9.35 -7.15
N THR A 91 9.87 10.43 -6.48
CA THR A 91 8.55 10.56 -5.87
C THR A 91 7.45 10.51 -6.95
N HIS A 92 7.69 11.20 -8.07
CA HIS A 92 6.76 11.24 -9.19
C HIS A 92 6.63 9.85 -9.86
N VAL A 93 7.76 9.18 -10.13
CA VAL A 93 7.79 7.83 -10.70
C VAL A 93 7.04 6.86 -9.77
N ASN A 94 7.33 6.91 -8.47
CA ASN A 94 6.69 6.04 -7.48
C ASN A 94 5.18 6.27 -7.44
N SER A 95 4.75 7.53 -7.48
CA SER A 95 3.32 7.87 -7.47
C SER A 95 2.59 7.35 -8.72
N LYS A 96 3.20 7.53 -9.90
CA LYS A 96 2.65 7.01 -11.17
C LYS A 96 2.52 5.48 -11.10
N LEU A 97 3.61 4.81 -10.69
CA LEU A 97 3.67 3.35 -10.63
C LEU A 97 2.64 2.80 -9.63
N SER A 98 2.53 3.42 -8.45
CA SER A 98 1.55 3.03 -7.43
C SER A 98 0.11 3.13 -7.96
N ASN A 99 -0.19 4.19 -8.70
CA ASN A 99 -1.54 4.38 -9.25
C ASN A 99 -1.86 3.32 -10.32
N ILE A 100 -0.90 2.98 -11.17
CA ILE A 100 -1.06 1.93 -12.19
C ILE A 100 -1.28 0.58 -11.50
N LEU A 101 -0.42 0.25 -10.53
CA LEU A 101 -0.50 -1.01 -9.79
C LEU A 101 -1.84 -1.14 -9.07
N MET A 102 -2.28 -0.08 -8.37
CA MET A 102 -3.56 -0.10 -7.66
C MET A 102 -4.73 -0.33 -8.62
N LYS A 103 -4.69 0.29 -9.80
CA LYS A 103 -5.72 0.10 -10.82
C LYS A 103 -5.75 -1.35 -11.32
N GLN A 104 -4.57 -1.94 -11.56
CA GLN A 104 -4.47 -3.34 -11.97
C GLN A 104 -4.98 -4.29 -10.88
N LEU A 105 -4.51 -4.11 -9.64
CA LEU A 105 -4.90 -4.95 -8.50
C LEU A 105 -6.41 -4.90 -8.24
N THR A 106 -7.01 -3.70 -8.36
CA THR A 106 -8.45 -3.53 -8.14
C THR A 106 -9.29 -4.29 -9.18
N ASN A 107 -8.77 -4.39 -10.40
CA ASN A 107 -9.51 -5.03 -11.51
C ASN A 107 -9.16 -6.53 -11.66
N ASP A 108 -8.09 -6.99 -11.00
CA ASP A 108 -7.64 -8.37 -11.11
C ASP A 108 -8.64 -9.31 -10.43
N ASN A 109 -8.95 -10.44 -11.08
CA ASN A 109 -9.89 -11.46 -10.59
C ASN A 109 -11.23 -10.84 -10.17
N ASP A 110 -11.73 -9.86 -10.93
CA ASP A 110 -12.99 -9.15 -10.62
C ASP A 110 -13.01 -8.55 -9.21
N GLY A 111 -11.85 -8.07 -8.74
CA GLY A 111 -11.69 -7.47 -7.41
C GLY A 111 -11.33 -8.44 -6.30
N PHE A 112 -11.11 -9.72 -6.64
CA PHE A 112 -10.78 -10.75 -5.65
C PHE A 112 -9.29 -11.13 -5.63
N ASN A 113 -8.41 -10.21 -6.08
CA ASN A 113 -6.97 -10.41 -5.88
C ASN A 113 -6.67 -10.46 -4.38
N SER A 114 -5.99 -11.50 -3.92
CA SER A 114 -5.77 -11.74 -2.48
C SER A 114 -4.93 -10.64 -1.82
N VAL A 115 -3.94 -10.10 -2.53
CA VAL A 115 -3.09 -9.01 -2.02
C VAL A 115 -3.94 -7.73 -1.89
N PHE A 116 -4.76 -7.42 -2.89
CA PHE A 116 -5.67 -6.28 -2.86
C PHE A 116 -6.64 -6.39 -1.69
N MET A 117 -7.25 -7.58 -1.50
CA MET A 117 -8.21 -7.80 -0.41
C MET A 117 -7.58 -7.59 0.97
N MET A 118 -6.35 -8.05 1.18
CA MET A 118 -5.64 -7.84 2.45
C MET A 118 -5.42 -6.36 2.74
N MET A 119 -5.00 -5.61 1.72
CA MET A 119 -4.75 -4.17 1.85
C MET A 119 -6.06 -3.39 2.04
N ASP A 120 -7.06 -3.65 1.20
CA ASP A 120 -8.33 -2.90 1.19
C ASP A 120 -9.11 -3.13 2.49
N SER A 121 -9.09 -4.34 3.02
CA SER A 121 -9.72 -4.65 4.31
C SER A 121 -8.97 -4.03 5.49
N GLY A 122 -7.73 -3.63 5.31
CA GLY A 122 -6.88 -3.11 6.36
C GLY A 122 -6.27 -4.19 7.25
N ALA A 123 -6.34 -5.45 6.82
CA ALA A 123 -5.77 -6.55 7.58
C ALA A 123 -4.24 -6.46 7.62
N ARG A 124 -3.63 -6.14 6.48
CA ARG A 124 -2.17 -6.05 6.38
C ARG A 124 -1.77 -5.18 5.19
N GLY A 125 -0.74 -4.38 5.40
CA GLY A 125 -0.15 -3.57 4.35
C GLY A 125 -0.81 -2.21 4.19
N SER A 126 -0.24 -1.42 3.32
CA SER A 126 -0.77 -0.12 2.92
C SER A 126 -0.53 0.08 1.42
N LYS A 127 -1.13 1.14 0.87
CA LYS A 127 -0.96 1.46 -0.55
C LYS A 127 0.51 1.66 -0.94
N GLU A 128 1.31 2.18 -0.01
CA GLU A 128 2.73 2.46 -0.25
C GLU A 128 3.61 1.20 -0.13
N GLN A 129 3.15 0.17 0.55
CA GLN A 129 3.86 -1.11 0.75
C GLN A 129 3.60 -2.08 -0.38
#